data_a96b9e7c72e2f70e1d6d6b93d462edd8
#
_entry.id   a96b9e7c72e2f70e1d6d6b93d462edd8
#
_cell.length_a   1.000
_cell.length_b   1.000
_cell.length_c   1.000
_cell.angle_alpha   90.00
_cell.angle_beta   90.00
_cell.angle_gamma   90.00
#
_symmetry.space_group_name_H-M   'P 1'
#
loop_
_entity.id
_entity.type
_entity.pdbx_description
1 polymer ?
#
loop_
_entity_poly.entity_id
_entity_poly.type
_entity_poly.pdbx_seq_one_letter_code
_entity_poly.pdbx_strand_id
1 'polypeptide(L)'
;MSAILLSIVVLLAAAGIAFVNQRSFGRLPRGERLERIRRSPNYRDGQFRNLHPTPQMTSDKGFAGSMWGILFGSKERREPASALPVLKPDLHRLERAEDALVWFGHSSYLLQLDGVRLLVDPVLTDKWPMSLFFSPFKGTDVFSPEDMPDIDCLIVTHDHWDHLDYRTVMQLKERIGRVVCPLGVGEHFEYWGFDSDRI
;
A
#
# COMPACT_ATOMS: atom_id res chain seq x y z
N MET A 1 14.70 -0.64 40.11
CA MET A 1 13.52 -0.78 39.25
C MET A 1 12.63 -1.86 39.82
N SER A 2 11.33 -1.62 40.09
CA SER A 2 10.48 -2.63 40.72
C SER A 2 10.22 -3.79 39.72
N ALA A 3 10.01 -5.00 40.24
CA ALA A 3 9.70 -6.19 39.38
C ALA A 3 8.50 -5.92 38.45
N ILE A 4 7.53 -5.15 38.92
CA ILE A 4 6.35 -4.73 38.12
C ILE A 4 6.79 -3.90 36.91
N LEU A 5 7.67 -2.93 37.07
CA LEU A 5 8.13 -2.10 35.95
C LEU A 5 8.89 -2.94 34.91
N LEU A 6 9.73 -3.86 35.36
CA LEU A 6 10.43 -4.80 34.48
C LEU A 6 9.45 -5.68 33.69
N SER A 7 8.43 -6.21 34.36
CA SER A 7 7.40 -7.02 33.71
C SER A 7 6.63 -6.23 32.64
N ILE A 8 6.27 -5.00 32.93
CA ILE A 8 5.59 -4.10 31.95
C ILE A 8 6.48 -3.89 30.74
N VAL A 9 7.76 -3.58 30.94
CA VAL A 9 8.70 -3.36 29.83
C VAL A 9 8.84 -4.62 28.95
N VAL A 10 8.96 -5.79 29.58
CA VAL A 10 9.05 -7.08 28.85
C VAL A 10 7.78 -7.35 28.05
N LEU A 11 6.61 -7.14 28.65
CA LEU A 11 5.32 -7.32 27.95
C LEU A 11 5.17 -6.35 26.77
N LEU A 12 5.52 -5.09 26.94
CA LEU A 12 5.49 -4.11 25.84
C LEU A 12 6.46 -4.47 24.72
N ALA A 13 7.67 -4.92 25.07
CA ALA A 13 8.64 -5.40 24.08
C ALA A 13 8.13 -6.63 23.34
N ALA A 14 7.58 -7.60 24.05
CA ALA A 14 6.99 -8.82 23.44
C ALA A 14 5.81 -8.46 22.52
N ALA A 15 4.93 -7.56 22.95
CA ALA A 15 3.82 -7.07 22.14
C ALA A 15 4.31 -6.34 20.89
N GLY A 16 5.33 -5.50 21.00
CA GLY A 16 5.97 -4.82 19.87
C GLY A 16 6.58 -5.79 18.86
N ILE A 17 7.31 -6.81 19.36
CA ILE A 17 7.88 -7.86 18.52
C ILE A 17 6.76 -8.64 17.81
N ALA A 18 5.72 -9.05 18.51
CA ALA A 18 4.58 -9.74 17.93
C ALA A 18 3.87 -8.90 16.88
N PHE A 19 3.73 -7.60 17.15
CA PHE A 19 3.12 -6.66 16.21
C PHE A 19 3.90 -6.55 14.89
N VAL A 20 5.21 -6.29 14.94
CA VAL A 20 6.02 -6.13 13.72
C VAL A 20 6.26 -7.44 12.96
N ASN A 21 6.01 -8.59 13.59
CA ASN A 21 6.10 -9.90 12.94
C ASN A 21 4.76 -10.41 12.38
N GLN A 22 3.71 -9.57 12.35
CA GLN A 22 2.46 -9.96 11.69
C GLN A 22 2.66 -10.15 10.19
N ARG A 23 1.92 -11.10 9.61
CA ARG A 23 1.99 -11.40 8.17
C ARG A 23 1.72 -10.18 7.29
N SER A 24 0.91 -9.25 7.76
CA SER A 24 0.58 -8.01 7.06
C SER A 24 1.79 -7.11 6.75
N PHE A 25 2.87 -7.21 7.54
CA PHE A 25 4.11 -6.47 7.25
C PHE A 25 4.96 -7.12 6.15
N GLY A 26 4.53 -8.28 5.63
CA GLY A 26 5.25 -8.96 4.57
C GLY A 26 6.59 -9.54 5.03
N ARG A 27 7.52 -9.62 4.10
CA ARG A 27 8.85 -10.19 4.34
C ARG A 27 9.89 -9.52 3.45
N LEU A 28 11.07 -9.25 3.99
CA LEU A 28 12.20 -8.72 3.21
C LEU A 28 12.67 -9.74 2.17
N PRO A 29 13.13 -9.28 0.99
CA PRO A 29 13.63 -10.13 -0.09
C PRO A 29 14.80 -10.99 0.35
N ARG A 30 14.80 -12.26 -0.08
CA ARG A 30 15.86 -13.23 0.18
C ARG A 30 16.05 -14.17 -1.02
N GLY A 31 17.11 -15.00 -0.97
CA GLY A 31 17.40 -15.97 -2.01
C GLY A 31 17.49 -15.34 -3.39
N GLU A 32 16.85 -15.94 -4.38
CA GLU A 32 16.92 -15.52 -5.78
C GLU A 32 16.38 -14.10 -6.01
N ARG A 33 15.31 -13.68 -5.29
CA ARG A 33 14.81 -12.29 -5.37
C ARG A 33 15.86 -11.29 -4.91
N LEU A 34 16.55 -11.56 -3.81
CA LEU A 34 17.61 -10.67 -3.34
C LEU A 34 18.75 -10.59 -4.35
N GLU A 35 19.15 -11.72 -4.96
CA GLU A 35 20.16 -11.73 -6.01
C GLU A 35 19.72 -10.95 -7.25
N ARG A 36 18.45 -11.02 -7.62
CA ARG A 36 17.89 -10.19 -8.70
C ARG A 36 17.95 -8.70 -8.38
N ILE A 37 17.66 -8.31 -7.14
CA ILE A 37 17.81 -6.93 -6.65
C ILE A 37 19.26 -6.48 -6.75
N ARG A 38 20.21 -7.29 -6.26
CA ARG A 38 21.64 -6.97 -6.27
C ARG A 38 22.22 -6.77 -7.68
N ARG A 39 21.63 -7.41 -8.68
CA ARG A 39 21.99 -7.23 -10.10
C ARG A 39 21.42 -5.97 -10.73
N SER A 40 20.48 -5.29 -10.07
CA SER A 40 19.91 -4.04 -10.57
C SER A 40 20.96 -2.93 -10.58
N PRO A 41 21.15 -2.18 -11.69
CA PRO A 41 22.10 -1.06 -11.74
C PRO A 41 21.73 0.07 -10.78
N ASN A 42 20.48 0.11 -10.34
CA ASN A 42 19.97 1.11 -9.40
C ASN A 42 20.16 0.71 -7.93
N TYR A 43 20.60 -0.54 -7.65
CA TYR A 43 20.83 -1.01 -6.29
C TYR A 43 22.31 -0.87 -5.92
N ARG A 44 22.61 0.05 -5.00
CA ARG A 44 23.98 0.36 -4.55
C ARG A 44 23.97 0.63 -3.05
N ASP A 45 25.02 0.19 -2.36
CA ASP A 45 25.18 0.40 -0.90
C ASP A 45 23.98 -0.10 -0.07
N GLY A 46 23.42 -1.25 -0.47
CA GLY A 46 22.31 -1.88 0.24
C GLY A 46 20.94 -1.23 0.03
N GLN A 47 20.78 -0.32 -0.92
CA GLN A 47 19.51 0.37 -1.20
C GLN A 47 19.36 0.73 -2.68
N PHE A 48 18.12 0.95 -3.11
CA PHE A 48 17.86 1.54 -4.42
C PHE A 48 18.20 3.03 -4.44
N ARG A 49 18.80 3.46 -5.53
CA ARG A 49 19.19 4.85 -5.77
C ARG A 49 18.56 5.35 -7.06
N ASN A 50 18.16 6.60 -7.09
CA ASN A 50 17.74 7.26 -8.32
C ASN A 50 18.93 7.35 -9.29
N LEU A 51 18.65 7.27 -10.59
CA LEU A 51 19.67 7.45 -11.64
C LEU A 51 20.29 8.86 -11.59
N HIS A 52 19.45 9.85 -11.28
CA HIS A 52 19.88 11.22 -11.10
C HIS A 52 19.77 11.63 -9.63
N PRO A 53 20.69 12.45 -9.10
CA PRO A 53 20.58 13.00 -7.75
C PRO A 53 19.23 13.72 -7.59
N THR A 54 18.40 13.23 -6.68
CA THR A 54 17.10 13.81 -6.41
C THR A 54 17.04 14.17 -4.92
N PRO A 55 16.91 15.44 -4.57
CA PRO A 55 16.74 15.84 -3.18
C PRO A 55 15.47 15.22 -2.59
N GLN A 56 15.60 14.49 -1.49
CA GLN A 56 14.43 13.92 -0.79
C GLN A 56 13.60 14.98 -0.08
N MET A 57 14.24 16.09 0.29
CA MET A 57 13.58 17.22 0.96
C MET A 57 13.87 18.50 0.17
N THR A 58 12.81 19.16 -0.26
CA THR A 58 12.87 20.46 -0.95
C THR A 58 12.59 21.63 -0.01
N SER A 59 12.24 21.35 1.25
CA SER A 59 11.97 22.35 2.28
C SER A 59 13.23 22.70 3.05
N ASP A 60 13.48 24.00 3.21
CA ASP A 60 14.57 24.53 4.04
C ASP A 60 14.44 24.15 5.52
N LYS A 61 13.26 23.68 5.95
CA LYS A 61 12.98 23.26 7.33
C LYS A 61 13.55 21.88 7.68
N GLY A 62 14.06 21.11 6.69
CA GLY A 62 14.54 19.75 6.88
C GLY A 62 13.44 18.78 7.34
N PHE A 63 13.83 17.55 7.66
CA PHE A 63 12.89 16.49 8.04
C PHE A 63 12.09 16.83 9.32
N ALA A 64 12.77 17.28 10.38
CA ALA A 64 12.11 17.58 11.65
C ALA A 64 11.09 18.73 11.54
N GLY A 65 11.41 19.79 10.81
CA GLY A 65 10.49 20.90 10.60
C GLY A 65 9.30 20.52 9.69
N SER A 66 9.51 19.66 8.72
CA SER A 66 8.43 19.13 7.88
C SER A 66 7.50 18.23 8.69
N MET A 67 8.05 17.35 9.52
CA MET A 67 7.26 16.48 10.41
C MET A 67 6.46 17.31 11.43
N TRP A 68 7.08 18.33 12.02
CA TRP A 68 6.37 19.27 12.91
C TRP A 68 5.20 19.94 12.19
N GLY A 69 5.40 20.37 10.94
CA GLY A 69 4.35 20.96 10.10
C GLY A 69 3.21 19.99 9.78
N ILE A 70 3.50 18.69 9.62
CA ILE A 70 2.48 17.65 9.40
C ILE A 70 1.65 17.45 10.67
N LEU A 71 2.30 17.33 11.82
CA LEU A 71 1.64 16.98 13.08
C LEU A 71 0.89 18.17 13.71
N PHE A 72 1.46 19.36 13.64
CA PHE A 72 0.99 20.55 14.41
C PHE A 72 0.68 21.76 13.51
N GLY A 73 0.92 21.68 12.21
CA GLY A 73 0.65 22.78 11.28
C GLY A 73 -0.84 22.97 10.99
N SER A 74 -1.19 24.08 10.34
CA SER A 74 -2.56 24.32 9.87
C SER A 74 -3.04 23.21 8.96
N LYS A 75 -4.28 22.75 9.17
CA LYS A 75 -4.97 21.79 8.30
C LYS A 75 -5.76 22.47 7.17
N GLU A 76 -5.70 23.80 7.09
CA GLU A 76 -6.38 24.56 6.06
C GLU A 76 -5.96 24.07 4.67
N ARG A 77 -6.92 23.83 3.80
CA ARG A 77 -6.73 23.34 2.42
C ARG A 77 -6.05 21.96 2.29
N ARG A 78 -5.94 21.18 3.37
CA ARG A 78 -5.43 19.79 3.32
C ARG A 78 -6.55 18.78 3.11
N GLU A 79 -7.76 19.12 3.49
CA GLU A 79 -8.94 18.27 3.40
C GLU A 79 -10.08 19.04 2.73
N PRO A 80 -10.94 18.36 1.93
CA PRO A 80 -12.18 18.96 1.43
C PRO A 80 -13.07 19.44 2.58
N ALA A 81 -13.70 20.60 2.41
CA ALA A 81 -14.59 21.17 3.44
C ALA A 81 -15.87 20.34 3.65
N SER A 82 -16.27 19.55 2.66
CA SER A 82 -17.43 18.63 2.71
C SER A 82 -17.05 17.27 2.15
N ALA A 83 -17.91 16.27 2.36
CA ALA A 83 -17.75 14.97 1.71
C ALA A 83 -17.73 15.14 0.19
N LEU A 84 -16.84 14.40 -0.47
CA LEU A 84 -16.78 14.38 -1.93
C LEU A 84 -18.02 13.69 -2.49
N PRO A 85 -18.64 14.21 -3.57
CA PRO A 85 -19.71 13.50 -4.26
C PRO A 85 -19.12 12.24 -4.93
N VAL A 86 -19.71 11.09 -4.64
CA VAL A 86 -19.24 9.80 -5.15
C VAL A 86 -20.38 9.05 -5.80
N LEU A 87 -20.10 8.42 -6.94
CA LEU A 87 -20.93 7.42 -7.55
C LEU A 87 -20.36 6.03 -7.22
N LYS A 88 -21.24 5.10 -6.85
CA LYS A 88 -20.87 3.68 -6.65
C LYS A 88 -21.57 2.82 -7.70
N PRO A 89 -21.05 2.71 -8.93
CA PRO A 89 -21.57 1.77 -9.92
C PRO A 89 -21.32 0.33 -9.47
N ASP A 90 -22.12 -0.59 -9.99
CA ASP A 90 -21.89 -2.03 -9.85
C ASP A 90 -20.77 -2.44 -10.84
N LEU A 91 -19.54 -2.63 -10.32
CA LEU A 91 -18.37 -2.95 -11.14
C LEU A 91 -18.42 -4.36 -11.71
N HIS A 92 -19.23 -5.27 -11.18
CA HIS A 92 -19.45 -6.59 -11.76
C HIS A 92 -20.22 -6.54 -13.08
N ARG A 93 -20.99 -5.46 -13.29
CA ARG A 93 -21.75 -5.23 -14.54
C ARG A 93 -20.97 -4.45 -15.60
N LEU A 94 -19.77 -3.98 -15.28
CA LEU A 94 -18.92 -3.29 -16.24
C LEU A 94 -18.53 -4.27 -17.36
N GLU A 95 -19.03 -4.04 -18.57
CA GLU A 95 -18.74 -4.89 -19.71
C GLU A 95 -17.28 -4.73 -20.14
N ARG A 96 -16.64 -5.83 -20.57
CA ARG A 96 -15.22 -5.80 -20.99
C ARG A 96 -14.96 -4.89 -22.20
N ALA A 97 -15.97 -4.60 -23.00
CA ALA A 97 -15.87 -3.71 -24.15
C ALA A 97 -15.92 -2.21 -23.79
N GLU A 98 -16.22 -1.88 -22.53
CA GLU A 98 -16.31 -0.51 -22.06
C GLU A 98 -14.97 -0.07 -21.45
N ASP A 99 -14.39 1.00 -21.94
CA ASP A 99 -13.25 1.64 -21.28
C ASP A 99 -13.72 2.45 -20.08
N ALA A 100 -13.08 2.25 -18.93
CA ALA A 100 -13.49 2.90 -17.69
C ALA A 100 -12.31 3.16 -16.77
N LEU A 101 -12.39 4.27 -16.05
CA LEU A 101 -11.52 4.59 -14.90
C LEU A 101 -12.40 4.86 -13.69
N VAL A 102 -12.22 4.07 -12.63
CA VAL A 102 -12.92 4.23 -11.36
C VAL A 102 -11.90 4.51 -10.27
N TRP A 103 -11.92 5.70 -9.73
CA TRP A 103 -11.03 6.12 -8.65
C TRP A 103 -11.66 5.82 -7.28
N PHE A 104 -10.90 5.15 -6.40
CA PHE A 104 -11.34 4.72 -5.07
C PHE A 104 -10.81 5.62 -3.93
N GLY A 105 -10.09 6.66 -4.28
CA GLY A 105 -9.43 7.54 -3.32
C GLY A 105 -7.92 7.31 -3.26
N HIS A 106 -7.19 8.29 -2.76
CA HIS A 106 -5.73 8.32 -2.73
C HIS A 106 -5.13 7.88 -4.07
N SER A 107 -4.35 6.82 -4.11
CA SER A 107 -3.73 6.25 -5.32
C SER A 107 -4.46 5.02 -5.85
N SER A 108 -5.59 4.63 -5.24
CA SER A 108 -6.33 3.42 -5.59
C SER A 108 -7.29 3.66 -6.74
N TYR A 109 -7.18 2.88 -7.81
CA TYR A 109 -8.12 2.92 -8.94
C TYR A 109 -8.19 1.62 -9.73
N LEU A 110 -9.34 1.40 -10.37
CA LEU A 110 -9.54 0.40 -11.41
C LEU A 110 -9.50 1.09 -12.77
N LEU A 111 -8.62 0.63 -13.65
CA LEU A 111 -8.60 1.00 -15.06
C LEU A 111 -9.00 -0.21 -15.90
N GLN A 112 -10.05 -0.09 -16.68
CA GLN A 112 -10.41 -1.04 -17.74
C GLN A 112 -10.15 -0.39 -19.07
N LEU A 113 -9.29 -1.01 -19.90
CA LEU A 113 -8.91 -0.52 -21.21
C LEU A 113 -8.73 -1.70 -22.16
N ASP A 114 -9.34 -1.64 -23.33
CA ASP A 114 -9.31 -2.71 -24.33
C ASP A 114 -9.64 -4.11 -23.73
N GLY A 115 -10.58 -4.16 -22.81
CA GLY A 115 -11.00 -5.40 -22.15
C GLY A 115 -10.08 -5.88 -21.02
N VAL A 116 -8.97 -5.22 -20.75
CA VAL A 116 -8.02 -5.55 -19.67
C VAL A 116 -8.33 -4.74 -18.41
N ARG A 117 -8.43 -5.41 -17.26
CA ARG A 117 -8.67 -4.78 -15.96
C ARG A 117 -7.39 -4.69 -15.16
N LEU A 118 -6.95 -3.46 -14.92
CA LEU A 118 -5.80 -3.13 -14.10
C LEU A 118 -6.30 -2.53 -12.78
N LEU A 119 -5.95 -3.14 -11.66
CA LEU A 119 -6.22 -2.60 -10.33
C LEU A 119 -4.92 -2.06 -9.75
N VAL A 120 -4.88 -0.78 -9.43
CA VAL A 120 -3.65 -0.09 -9.00
C VAL A 120 -3.77 0.32 -7.54
N ASP A 121 -2.76 -0.02 -6.75
CA ASP A 121 -2.59 0.33 -5.34
C ASP A 121 -3.89 0.22 -4.50
N PRO A 122 -4.62 -0.92 -4.54
CA PRO A 122 -5.93 -0.99 -3.91
C PRO A 122 -5.83 -1.02 -2.38
N VAL A 123 -6.48 -0.06 -1.74
CA VAL A 123 -6.61 0.04 -0.29
C VAL A 123 -8.10 0.20 0.04
N LEU A 124 -8.79 -0.93 0.13
CA LEU A 124 -10.25 -1.02 0.20
C LEU A 124 -10.77 -1.57 1.54
N THR A 125 -9.86 -1.80 2.51
CA THR A 125 -10.24 -2.29 3.85
C THR A 125 -9.90 -1.28 4.94
N ASP A 126 -10.28 -1.59 6.18
CA ASP A 126 -9.84 -0.83 7.35
C ASP A 126 -8.32 -0.89 7.49
N LYS A 127 -7.71 0.27 7.48
CA LYS A 127 -6.26 0.50 7.47
C LYS A 127 -5.64 0.43 8.88
N TRP A 128 -6.24 -0.32 9.80
CA TRP A 128 -5.68 -0.48 11.14
C TRP A 128 -4.22 -1.00 11.13
N PRO A 129 -3.29 -0.44 11.91
CA PRO A 129 -3.47 0.66 12.89
C PRO A 129 -3.36 2.07 12.30
N MET A 130 -3.11 2.20 11.01
CA MET A 130 -2.81 3.49 10.38
C MET A 130 -4.03 4.38 10.23
N SER A 131 -5.24 3.80 10.23
CA SER A 131 -6.50 4.56 10.29
C SER A 131 -6.63 5.49 11.50
N LEU A 132 -5.80 5.27 12.54
CA LEU A 132 -5.70 6.21 13.67
C LEU A 132 -5.07 7.56 13.29
N PHE A 133 -4.25 7.58 12.24
CA PHE A 133 -3.47 8.76 11.85
C PHE A 133 -3.89 9.32 10.50
N PHE A 134 -4.40 8.46 9.63
CA PHE A 134 -4.73 8.80 8.26
C PHE A 134 -6.07 8.17 7.88
N SER A 135 -6.99 9.01 7.47
CA SER A 135 -8.31 8.59 6.98
C SER A 135 -8.48 9.04 5.54
N PRO A 136 -9.18 8.29 4.70
CA PRO A 136 -9.58 8.75 3.39
C PRO A 136 -10.44 10.00 3.50
N PHE A 137 -10.51 10.79 2.45
CA PHE A 137 -11.45 11.90 2.41
C PHE A 137 -12.87 11.40 2.53
N LYS A 138 -13.69 12.14 3.28
CA LYS A 138 -15.10 11.79 3.49
C LYS A 138 -15.79 11.56 2.15
N GLY A 139 -16.43 10.41 2.00
CA GLY A 139 -17.16 10.01 0.82
C GLY A 139 -16.37 9.13 -0.18
N THR A 140 -15.06 8.94 -0.01
CA THR A 140 -14.26 8.10 -0.95
C THR A 140 -14.15 6.64 -0.53
N ASP A 141 -14.56 6.27 0.68
CA ASP A 141 -14.49 4.94 1.29
C ASP A 141 -15.74 4.09 1.03
N VAL A 142 -16.30 4.18 -0.17
CA VAL A 142 -17.57 3.51 -0.51
C VAL A 142 -17.40 2.13 -1.14
N PHE A 143 -16.20 1.80 -1.62
CA PHE A 143 -15.90 0.52 -2.24
C PHE A 143 -15.18 -0.41 -1.27
N SER A 144 -15.46 -1.70 -1.41
CA SER A 144 -14.83 -2.78 -0.67
C SER A 144 -14.23 -3.82 -1.64
N PRO A 145 -13.43 -4.79 -1.17
CA PRO A 145 -12.92 -5.87 -2.02
C PRO A 145 -14.02 -6.69 -2.70
N GLU A 146 -15.20 -6.81 -2.08
CA GLU A 146 -16.33 -7.55 -2.64
C GLU A 146 -16.90 -6.87 -3.89
N ASP A 147 -16.79 -5.56 -4.00
CA ASP A 147 -17.26 -4.79 -5.16
C ASP A 147 -16.38 -4.98 -6.41
N MET A 148 -15.17 -5.55 -6.25
CA MET A 148 -14.22 -5.70 -7.35
C MET A 148 -14.58 -6.89 -8.25
N PRO A 149 -14.55 -6.72 -9.59
CA PRO A 149 -14.64 -7.82 -10.53
C PRO A 149 -13.34 -8.64 -10.57
N ASP A 150 -13.25 -9.64 -11.44
CA ASP A 150 -11.98 -10.32 -11.74
C ASP A 150 -10.98 -9.33 -12.34
N ILE A 151 -9.74 -9.37 -11.86
CA ILE A 151 -8.65 -8.45 -12.16
C ILE A 151 -7.60 -9.19 -12.98
N ASP A 152 -7.30 -8.70 -14.18
CA ASP A 152 -6.26 -9.30 -15.03
C ASP A 152 -4.87 -9.00 -14.47
N CYS A 153 -4.66 -7.78 -13.97
CA CYS A 153 -3.38 -7.39 -13.39
C CYS A 153 -3.54 -6.45 -12.19
N LEU A 154 -2.99 -6.85 -11.06
CA LEU A 154 -2.76 -6.00 -9.89
C LEU A 154 -1.42 -5.29 -10.06
N ILE A 155 -1.43 -3.97 -10.00
CA ILE A 155 -0.23 -3.13 -10.04
C ILE A 155 -0.01 -2.52 -8.66
N VAL A 156 1.18 -2.71 -8.10
CA VAL A 156 1.60 -2.07 -6.84
C VAL A 156 2.80 -1.19 -7.13
N THR A 157 2.69 0.09 -6.84
CA THR A 157 3.74 1.06 -7.12
C THR A 157 4.88 1.00 -6.12
N HIS A 158 4.56 0.77 -4.83
CA HIS A 158 5.51 0.57 -3.75
C HIS A 158 4.83 -0.07 -2.53
N ASP A 159 5.60 -0.46 -1.53
CA ASP A 159 5.16 -1.26 -0.39
C ASP A 159 4.73 -0.46 0.85
N HIS A 160 4.42 0.81 0.70
CA HIS A 160 3.75 1.53 1.77
C HIS A 160 2.32 0.99 1.95
N TRP A 161 1.87 0.91 3.18
CA TRP A 161 0.57 0.32 3.55
C TRP A 161 -0.65 1.10 3.02
N ASP A 162 -0.49 2.36 2.59
CA ASP A 162 -1.49 3.16 1.87
C ASP A 162 -1.49 2.93 0.35
N HIS A 163 -0.63 2.01 -0.14
CA HIS A 163 -0.57 1.51 -1.52
C HIS A 163 -0.64 -0.02 -1.58
N LEU A 164 -0.14 -0.73 -0.58
CA LEU A 164 -0.17 -2.18 -0.48
C LEU A 164 -0.92 -2.61 0.79
N ASP A 165 -2.23 -2.73 0.69
CA ASP A 165 -3.07 -3.22 1.77
C ASP A 165 -3.17 -4.75 1.75
N TYR A 166 -2.54 -5.40 2.72
CA TYR A 166 -2.54 -6.85 2.90
C TYR A 166 -3.95 -7.46 2.89
N ARG A 167 -4.90 -6.83 3.59
CA ARG A 167 -6.27 -7.36 3.72
C ARG A 167 -7.01 -7.30 2.39
N THR A 168 -6.92 -6.19 1.68
CA THR A 168 -7.46 -6.05 0.33
C THR A 168 -6.88 -7.09 -0.61
N VAL A 169 -5.55 -7.23 -0.65
CA VAL A 169 -4.85 -8.18 -1.51
C VAL A 169 -5.27 -9.62 -1.23
N MET A 170 -5.37 -10.00 0.06
CA MET A 170 -5.75 -11.36 0.44
C MET A 170 -7.21 -11.69 0.13
N GLN A 171 -8.12 -10.73 0.23
CA GLN A 171 -9.52 -10.91 -0.14
C GLN A 171 -9.70 -11.02 -1.66
N LEU A 172 -8.83 -10.36 -2.42
CA LEU A 172 -8.85 -10.39 -3.89
C LEU A 172 -8.01 -11.50 -4.51
N LYS A 173 -7.23 -12.26 -3.73
CA LYS A 173 -6.19 -13.19 -4.20
C LYS A 173 -6.64 -14.10 -5.33
N GLU A 174 -7.81 -14.71 -5.20
CA GLU A 174 -8.33 -15.67 -6.18
C GLU A 174 -8.88 -14.99 -7.45
N ARG A 175 -9.13 -13.68 -7.38
CA ARG A 175 -9.63 -12.87 -8.50
C ARG A 175 -8.53 -12.10 -9.23
N ILE A 176 -7.27 -12.13 -8.74
CA ILE A 176 -6.13 -11.49 -9.37
C ILE A 176 -5.45 -12.47 -10.30
N GLY A 177 -5.35 -12.15 -11.59
CA GLY A 177 -4.63 -12.95 -12.58
C GLY A 177 -3.12 -12.88 -12.41
N ARG A 178 -2.56 -11.67 -12.42
CA ARG A 178 -1.11 -11.41 -12.33
C ARG A 178 -0.83 -10.22 -11.42
N VAL A 179 0.37 -10.18 -10.86
CA VAL A 179 0.89 -9.05 -10.04
C VAL A 179 2.06 -8.41 -10.76
N VAL A 180 2.08 -7.08 -10.84
CA VAL A 180 3.22 -6.28 -11.28
C VAL A 180 3.61 -5.36 -10.13
N CYS A 181 4.86 -5.46 -9.70
CA CYS A 181 5.36 -4.69 -8.56
C CYS A 181 6.87 -4.46 -8.65
N PRO A 182 7.46 -3.54 -7.87
CA PRO A 182 8.91 -3.36 -7.78
C PRO A 182 9.65 -4.62 -7.34
N LEU A 183 10.92 -4.75 -7.70
CA LEU A 183 11.73 -5.96 -7.54
C LEU A 183 11.66 -6.60 -6.13
N GLY A 184 11.65 -5.82 -5.08
CA GLY A 184 11.62 -6.34 -3.70
C GLY A 184 10.22 -6.71 -3.22
N VAL A 185 9.21 -6.03 -3.71
CA VAL A 185 7.81 -6.14 -3.23
C VAL A 185 7.19 -7.52 -3.52
N GLY A 186 7.62 -8.17 -4.59
CA GLY A 186 7.17 -9.53 -4.92
C GLY A 186 7.42 -10.56 -3.81
N GLU A 187 8.40 -10.35 -2.92
CA GLU A 187 8.63 -11.20 -1.76
C GLU A 187 7.45 -11.19 -0.76
N HIS A 188 6.74 -10.07 -0.63
CA HIS A 188 5.54 -10.00 0.18
C HIS A 188 4.46 -10.92 -0.39
N PHE A 189 4.22 -10.85 -1.69
CA PHE A 189 3.21 -11.68 -2.37
C PHE A 189 3.51 -13.17 -2.26
N GLU A 190 4.76 -13.60 -2.49
CA GLU A 190 5.16 -14.99 -2.27
C GLU A 190 4.95 -15.44 -0.81
N TYR A 191 5.32 -14.59 0.14
CA TYR A 191 5.11 -14.86 1.55
C TYR A 191 3.62 -14.98 1.92
N TRP A 192 2.75 -14.26 1.21
CA TRP A 192 1.30 -14.33 1.35
C TRP A 192 0.68 -15.49 0.56
N GLY A 193 1.50 -16.24 -0.16
CA GLY A 193 1.12 -17.47 -0.84
C GLY A 193 0.61 -17.27 -2.27
N PHE A 194 1.02 -16.20 -2.94
CA PHE A 194 0.89 -16.10 -4.40
C PHE A 194 1.94 -16.96 -5.06
N ASP A 195 1.59 -17.56 -6.20
CA ASP A 195 2.54 -18.31 -7.00
C ASP A 195 3.54 -17.36 -7.66
N SER A 196 4.81 -17.74 -7.67
CA SER A 196 5.90 -16.89 -8.18
C SER A 196 5.81 -16.58 -9.67
N ASP A 197 5.16 -17.44 -10.45
CA ASP A 197 4.91 -17.26 -11.89
C ASP A 197 3.82 -16.22 -12.22
N ARG A 198 3.06 -15.84 -11.20
CA ARG A 198 2.06 -14.76 -11.28
C ARG A 198 2.62 -13.39 -10.89
N ILE A 199 3.91 -13.29 -10.47
CA ILE A 199 4.51 -12.06 -9.93
C ILE A 199 5.66 -11.58 -10.83
#